data_8d5e888495bf9ed87a7c0fe49e075d4f
#
_entry.id   8d5e888495bf9ed87a7c0fe49e075d4f
#
_cell.length_a   1.000
_cell.length_b   1.000
_cell.length_c   1.000
_cell.angle_alpha   90.00
_cell.angle_beta   90.00
_cell.angle_gamma   90.00
#
_symmetry.space_group_name_H-M   'P 1'
#
loop_
_entity.id
_entity.type
_entity.pdbx_description
1 polymer ?
#
loop_
_entity_poly.entity_id
_entity_poly.type
_entity_poly.pdbx_seq_one_letter_code
_entity_poly.pdbx_strand_id
1 'polypeptide(L)'
;MNETLTRRNFVAGAALAGAGVAAAASLSGATSAQAQDALTAEGNPAWLGEAPEIAESDITETLETEVLICGFATGGVPCALSCAQNGSKTLVIERDAEESCQTMREDIGAMNSKLQLASFDEFPEFKIEEKDAVEDIVRYANGFCNYDLIKMWAQRSGEAVDWVTDTIEATGKLVMEFEGGIGNQDGESRDRAYATGHSPQKTDAAGEDDSYTAVMRQAAIDAGVEVRW
;
A
#
# COMPACT_ATOMS: atom_id res chain seq x y z
N MET A 1 -27.09 23.07 -27.28
CA MET A 1 -27.12 22.97 -25.81
C MET A 1 -26.17 21.85 -25.44
N ASN A 2 -24.97 22.19 -24.97
CA ASN A 2 -24.01 21.21 -24.50
C ASN A 2 -24.25 20.97 -22.99
N GLU A 3 -24.89 19.86 -22.66
CA GLU A 3 -24.94 19.43 -21.27
C GLU A 3 -23.58 18.84 -20.88
N THR A 4 -22.93 19.48 -19.98
CA THR A 4 -21.68 18.99 -19.38
C THR A 4 -21.96 17.74 -18.53
N LEU A 5 -21.41 16.62 -18.93
CA LEU A 5 -21.42 15.38 -18.16
C LEU A 5 -20.75 15.61 -16.80
N THR A 6 -21.55 15.62 -15.74
CA THR A 6 -21.02 15.65 -14.35
C THR A 6 -20.85 14.21 -13.83
N ARG A 7 -19.93 14.00 -12.85
CA ARG A 7 -19.74 12.69 -12.20
C ARG A 7 -21.05 12.06 -11.73
N ARG A 8 -21.99 12.88 -11.27
CA ARG A 8 -23.31 12.44 -10.80
C ARG A 8 -24.18 11.88 -11.92
N ASN A 9 -24.12 12.48 -13.12
CA ASN A 9 -24.85 12.03 -14.27
C ASN A 9 -24.25 10.76 -14.90
N PHE A 10 -22.92 10.57 -14.77
CA PHE A 10 -22.24 9.35 -15.20
C PHE A 10 -22.64 8.15 -14.33
N VAL A 11 -22.69 8.32 -13.00
CA VAL A 11 -23.11 7.25 -12.07
C VAL A 11 -24.58 6.90 -12.25
N ALA A 12 -25.45 7.89 -12.48
CA ALA A 12 -26.88 7.65 -12.77
C ALA A 12 -27.10 6.94 -14.12
N GLY A 13 -26.27 7.28 -15.13
CA GLY A 13 -26.33 6.62 -16.44
C GLY A 13 -25.85 5.16 -16.40
N ALA A 14 -24.82 4.86 -15.59
CA ALA A 14 -24.34 3.49 -15.39
C ALA A 14 -25.34 2.60 -14.65
N ALA A 15 -26.10 3.16 -13.70
CA ALA A 15 -27.14 2.44 -12.98
C ALA A 15 -28.34 2.09 -13.88
N LEU A 16 -28.67 2.95 -14.83
CA LEU A 16 -29.76 2.69 -15.80
C LEU A 16 -29.33 1.70 -16.89
N ALA A 17 -28.07 1.70 -17.31
CA ALA A 17 -27.51 0.71 -18.24
C ALA A 17 -27.44 -0.68 -17.63
N GLY A 18 -27.15 -0.79 -16.32
CA GLY A 18 -27.16 -2.06 -15.58
C GLY A 18 -28.54 -2.71 -15.50
N ALA A 19 -29.59 -1.91 -15.33
CA ALA A 19 -30.97 -2.42 -15.27
C ALA A 19 -31.46 -2.94 -16.63
N GLY A 20 -30.98 -2.37 -17.74
CA GLY A 20 -31.34 -2.83 -19.11
C GLY A 20 -30.72 -4.17 -19.50
N VAL A 21 -29.51 -4.47 -19.01
CA VAL A 21 -28.82 -5.74 -19.30
C VAL A 21 -29.41 -6.90 -18.50
N ALA A 22 -29.90 -6.64 -17.28
CA ALA A 22 -30.56 -7.66 -16.46
C ALA A 22 -31.88 -8.16 -17.09
N ALA A 23 -32.61 -7.29 -17.78
CA ALA A 23 -33.85 -7.67 -18.46
C ALA A 23 -33.64 -8.50 -19.75
N ALA A 24 -32.47 -8.35 -20.41
CA ALA A 24 -32.14 -9.13 -21.61
C ALA A 24 -31.59 -10.53 -21.28
N ALA A 25 -30.96 -10.70 -20.11
CA ALA A 25 -30.41 -11.99 -19.68
C ALA A 25 -31.48 -13.00 -19.27
N SER A 26 -32.69 -12.56 -18.90
CA SER A 26 -33.80 -13.42 -18.53
C SER A 26 -34.43 -14.20 -19.66
N LEU A 27 -34.11 -13.86 -20.90
CA LEU A 27 -34.65 -14.49 -22.12
C LEU A 27 -33.75 -15.57 -22.73
N SER A 28 -32.53 -15.75 -22.24
CA SER A 28 -31.53 -16.67 -22.83
C SER A 28 -31.17 -17.90 -21.98
N GLY A 29 -31.89 -18.23 -20.92
CA GLY A 29 -31.78 -19.50 -20.19
C GLY A 29 -30.38 -19.82 -19.60
N ALA A 30 -29.47 -18.88 -19.61
CA ALA A 30 -28.17 -19.01 -18.97
C ALA A 30 -28.19 -18.23 -17.65
N THR A 31 -28.60 -18.86 -16.57
CA THR A 31 -28.44 -18.37 -15.22
C THR A 31 -26.95 -18.44 -14.84
N SER A 32 -26.14 -17.47 -15.24
CA SER A 32 -25.02 -17.11 -14.41
C SER A 32 -25.61 -16.44 -13.17
N ALA A 33 -25.65 -17.18 -12.07
CA ALA A 33 -25.94 -16.60 -10.76
C ALA A 33 -24.77 -15.66 -10.40
N GLN A 34 -24.81 -14.44 -10.97
CA GLN A 34 -24.17 -13.32 -10.30
C GLN A 34 -25.07 -13.07 -9.10
N ALA A 35 -24.57 -13.47 -7.94
CA ALA A 35 -25.10 -13.00 -6.69
C ALA A 35 -25.05 -11.47 -6.77
N GLN A 36 -26.17 -10.84 -7.06
CA GLN A 36 -26.34 -9.42 -6.76
C GLN A 36 -26.24 -9.36 -5.25
N ASP A 37 -25.12 -8.87 -4.76
CA ASP A 37 -24.94 -8.61 -3.34
C ASP A 37 -26.12 -7.73 -2.91
N ALA A 38 -27.02 -8.29 -2.10
CA ALA A 38 -28.10 -7.51 -1.54
C ALA A 38 -27.46 -6.33 -0.79
N LEU A 39 -28.02 -5.13 -0.97
CA LEU A 39 -27.57 -3.98 -0.21
C LEU A 39 -28.34 -3.92 1.11
N THR A 40 -27.69 -3.46 2.17
CA THR A 40 -28.33 -3.09 3.44
C THR A 40 -29.24 -1.89 3.21
N ALA A 41 -30.07 -1.54 4.21
CA ALA A 41 -30.94 -0.35 4.17
C ALA A 41 -30.13 0.95 3.95
N GLU A 42 -28.84 0.97 4.32
CA GLU A 42 -27.89 2.08 4.15
C GLU A 42 -27.17 2.06 2.79
N GLY A 43 -27.44 1.06 1.94
CA GLY A 43 -26.81 0.91 0.63
C GLY A 43 -25.43 0.24 0.64
N ASN A 44 -25.03 -0.38 1.75
CA ASN A 44 -23.82 -1.17 1.85
C ASN A 44 -24.04 -2.61 1.34
N PRO A 45 -23.02 -3.31 0.82
CA PRO A 45 -23.13 -4.72 0.51
C PRO A 45 -23.58 -5.54 1.72
N ALA A 46 -24.52 -6.45 1.54
CA ALA A 46 -25.09 -7.23 2.65
C ALA A 46 -24.06 -8.07 3.42
N TRP A 47 -22.96 -8.48 2.75
CA TRP A 47 -21.85 -9.20 3.38
C TRP A 47 -21.07 -8.36 4.41
N LEU A 48 -21.16 -7.03 4.33
CA LEU A 48 -20.52 -6.13 5.29
C LEU A 48 -21.31 -6.05 6.62
N GLY A 49 -22.59 -6.47 6.62
CA GLY A 49 -23.48 -6.33 7.75
C GLY A 49 -23.94 -4.88 7.97
N GLU A 50 -24.60 -4.66 9.07
CA GLU A 50 -24.99 -3.34 9.54
C GLU A 50 -23.90 -2.78 10.46
N ALA A 51 -23.72 -1.44 10.44
CA ALA A 51 -22.82 -0.80 11.37
C ALA A 51 -23.28 -1.04 12.81
N PRO A 52 -22.38 -1.35 13.75
CA PRO A 52 -22.77 -1.53 15.14
C PRO A 52 -23.33 -0.21 15.69
N GLU A 53 -24.46 -0.30 16.41
CA GLU A 53 -24.97 0.84 17.17
C GLU A 53 -24.10 1.02 18.42
N ILE A 54 -23.42 2.16 18.52
CA ILE A 54 -22.60 2.54 19.66
C ILE A 54 -23.34 3.67 20.41
N ALA A 55 -23.77 3.41 21.64
CA ALA A 55 -24.40 4.43 22.45
C ALA A 55 -23.36 5.46 22.94
N GLU A 56 -23.76 6.70 23.08
CA GLU A 56 -22.85 7.74 23.63
C GLU A 56 -22.28 7.38 25.00
N SER A 57 -23.04 6.65 25.81
CA SER A 57 -22.58 6.15 27.12
C SER A 57 -21.42 5.16 27.04
N ASP A 58 -21.20 4.54 25.87
CA ASP A 58 -20.15 3.55 25.65
C ASP A 58 -18.84 4.20 25.20
N ILE A 59 -18.89 5.48 24.85
CA ILE A 59 -17.71 6.28 24.49
C ILE A 59 -17.01 6.69 25.80
N THR A 60 -15.86 6.09 26.05
CA THR A 60 -15.06 6.33 27.26
C THR A 60 -14.04 7.44 27.11
N GLU A 61 -13.61 7.73 25.88
CA GLU A 61 -12.59 8.75 25.58
C GLU A 61 -12.84 9.36 24.20
N THR A 62 -12.55 10.63 24.03
CA THR A 62 -12.52 11.34 22.75
C THR A 62 -11.15 11.94 22.56
N LEU A 63 -10.48 11.60 21.45
CA LEU A 63 -9.16 12.10 21.11
C LEU A 63 -9.25 13.02 19.89
N GLU A 64 -8.47 14.11 19.92
CA GLU A 64 -8.36 15.03 18.80
C GLU A 64 -6.98 14.94 18.16
N THR A 65 -6.95 14.79 16.86
CA THR A 65 -5.73 14.72 16.06
C THR A 65 -5.93 15.39 14.70
N GLU A 66 -4.85 15.78 14.03
CA GLU A 66 -4.90 16.28 12.66
C GLU A 66 -4.89 15.14 11.65
N VAL A 67 -4.16 14.07 11.96
CA VAL A 67 -4.07 12.87 11.11
C VAL A 67 -4.34 11.64 11.96
N LEU A 68 -5.36 10.87 11.58
CA LEU A 68 -5.66 9.57 12.15
C LEU A 68 -5.23 8.47 11.17
N ILE A 69 -4.42 7.54 11.65
CA ILE A 69 -3.97 6.39 10.87
C ILE A 69 -4.48 5.11 11.51
N CYS A 70 -5.09 4.24 10.71
CA CYS A 70 -5.59 2.93 11.14
C CYS A 70 -4.60 1.85 10.72
N GLY A 71 -3.95 1.23 11.71
CA GLY A 71 -2.93 0.19 11.51
C GLY A 71 -1.50 0.71 11.61
N PHE A 72 -0.61 -0.06 12.27
CA PHE A 72 0.79 0.30 12.52
C PHE A 72 1.78 -0.75 11.99
N ALA A 73 1.58 -1.14 10.72
CA ALA A 73 2.43 -2.08 9.98
C ALA A 73 3.03 -1.41 8.72
N THR A 74 3.26 -2.16 7.64
CA THR A 74 3.99 -1.74 6.43
C THR A 74 3.54 -0.40 5.83
N GLY A 75 2.24 -0.11 5.82
CA GLY A 75 1.72 1.15 5.28
C GLY A 75 1.59 2.24 6.34
N GLY A 76 1.19 1.87 7.56
CA GLY A 76 0.89 2.82 8.63
C GLY A 76 2.11 3.47 9.25
N VAL A 77 3.18 2.70 9.50
CA VAL A 77 4.40 3.21 10.11
C VAL A 77 5.05 4.33 9.29
N PRO A 78 5.38 4.13 8.00
CA PRO A 78 5.99 5.20 7.22
C PRO A 78 5.04 6.39 7.00
N CYS A 79 3.73 6.14 6.89
CA CYS A 79 2.74 7.21 6.81
C CYS A 79 2.76 8.06 8.09
N ALA A 80 2.73 7.44 9.27
CA ALA A 80 2.75 8.12 10.56
C ALA A 80 4.03 8.93 10.76
N LEU A 81 5.19 8.31 10.48
CA LEU A 81 6.48 8.98 10.57
C LEU A 81 6.55 10.19 9.65
N SER A 82 6.13 10.04 8.39
CA SER A 82 6.14 11.13 7.42
C SER A 82 5.22 12.28 7.85
N CYS A 83 4.02 11.98 8.36
CA CYS A 83 3.10 13.01 8.87
C CYS A 83 3.72 13.78 10.05
N ALA A 84 4.30 13.07 11.01
CA ALA A 84 4.93 13.69 12.19
C ALA A 84 6.16 14.53 11.80
N GLN A 85 7.00 14.05 10.88
CA GLN A 85 8.15 14.80 10.36
C GLN A 85 7.73 16.09 9.63
N ASN A 86 6.51 16.12 9.07
CA ASN A 86 5.94 17.33 8.47
C ASN A 86 5.15 18.20 9.47
N GLY A 87 5.23 17.89 10.76
CA GLY A 87 4.70 18.71 11.85
C GLY A 87 3.22 18.48 12.16
N SER A 88 2.60 17.45 11.61
CA SER A 88 1.20 17.12 11.92
C SER A 88 1.09 16.36 13.24
N LYS A 89 0.09 16.72 14.06
CA LYS A 89 -0.30 15.93 15.22
C LYS A 89 -0.90 14.62 14.71
N THR A 90 -0.18 13.52 14.92
CA THR A 90 -0.52 12.21 14.33
C THR A 90 -0.89 11.21 15.42
N LEU A 91 -2.04 10.56 15.25
CA LEU A 91 -2.51 9.46 16.08
C LEU A 91 -2.63 8.21 15.22
N VAL A 92 -2.06 7.11 15.71
CA VAL A 92 -2.26 5.77 15.15
C VAL A 92 -3.17 4.99 16.09
N ILE A 93 -4.15 4.31 15.52
CA ILE A 93 -4.91 3.26 16.22
C ILE A 93 -4.56 1.92 15.59
N GLU A 94 -4.18 0.95 16.44
CA GLU A 94 -3.85 -0.40 16.01
C GLU A 94 -4.78 -1.39 16.73
N ARG A 95 -5.30 -2.34 15.97
CA ARG A 95 -6.26 -3.32 16.48
C ARG A 95 -5.59 -4.37 17.36
N ASP A 96 -4.39 -4.77 16.98
CA ASP A 96 -3.65 -5.83 17.65
C ASP A 96 -2.80 -5.22 18.77
N ALA A 97 -2.52 -5.99 19.82
CA ALA A 97 -1.60 -5.55 20.86
C ALA A 97 -0.18 -5.40 20.29
N GLU A 98 0.65 -4.58 20.93
CA GLU A 98 2.00 -4.26 20.47
C GLU A 98 2.83 -5.51 20.14
N GLU A 99 2.75 -6.53 21.00
CA GLU A 99 3.52 -7.77 20.88
C GLU A 99 3.05 -8.66 19.72
N SER A 100 1.81 -8.51 19.29
CA SER A 100 1.17 -9.32 18.23
C SER A 100 0.90 -8.55 16.94
N CYS A 101 1.17 -7.26 16.93
CA CYS A 101 0.97 -6.44 15.74
C CYS A 101 1.87 -6.90 14.60
N GLN A 102 1.28 -6.95 13.41
CA GLN A 102 1.94 -7.41 12.20
C GLN A 102 3.25 -6.62 11.94
N THR A 103 4.32 -7.34 11.64
CA THR A 103 5.59 -6.75 11.25
C THR A 103 5.51 -6.09 9.87
N MET A 104 6.40 -5.15 9.63
CA MET A 104 6.60 -4.56 8.30
C MET A 104 7.27 -5.57 7.37
N ARG A 105 6.99 -5.46 6.09
CA ARG A 105 7.71 -6.24 5.06
C ARG A 105 9.12 -5.70 4.90
N GLU A 106 10.07 -6.61 4.85
CA GLU A 106 11.50 -6.31 4.71
C GLU A 106 11.95 -6.33 3.24
N ASP A 107 11.28 -7.13 2.41
CA ASP A 107 11.52 -7.14 0.96
C ASP A 107 10.84 -5.93 0.31
N ILE A 108 11.62 -4.92 -0.04
CA ILE A 108 11.12 -3.65 -0.57
C ILE A 108 11.50 -3.53 -2.04
N GLY A 109 10.50 -3.53 -2.91
CA GLY A 109 10.70 -3.31 -4.34
C GLY A 109 10.66 -1.83 -4.70
N ALA A 110 11.76 -1.27 -5.22
CA ALA A 110 11.82 0.12 -5.64
C ALA A 110 12.65 0.33 -6.91
N MET A 111 12.31 1.34 -7.67
CA MET A 111 13.03 1.77 -8.87
C MET A 111 13.72 3.12 -8.65
N ASN A 112 14.92 3.25 -9.19
CA ASN A 112 15.69 4.50 -9.20
C ASN A 112 16.11 4.99 -7.80
N SER A 113 16.29 4.10 -6.82
CA SER A 113 16.94 4.43 -5.56
C SER A 113 18.43 4.75 -5.80
N LYS A 114 19.06 5.47 -4.86
CA LYS A 114 20.51 5.74 -4.92
C LYS A 114 21.33 4.44 -4.99
N LEU A 115 20.92 3.40 -4.23
CA LEU A 115 21.59 2.11 -4.22
C LEU A 115 21.46 1.39 -5.57
N GLN A 116 20.27 1.37 -6.16
CA GLN A 116 20.06 0.79 -7.48
C GLN A 116 20.87 1.53 -8.54
N LEU A 117 20.81 2.86 -8.57
CA LEU A 117 21.54 3.66 -9.55
C LEU A 117 23.05 3.47 -9.44
N ALA A 118 23.58 3.33 -8.22
CA ALA A 118 25.00 3.06 -8.01
C ALA A 118 25.45 1.68 -8.52
N SER A 119 24.54 0.72 -8.64
CA SER A 119 24.88 -0.62 -9.14
C SER A 119 25.02 -0.70 -10.65
N PHE A 120 24.54 0.29 -11.41
CA PHE A 120 24.49 0.22 -12.88
C PHE A 120 25.87 0.24 -13.57
N ASP A 121 26.89 0.76 -12.91
CA ASP A 121 28.26 0.74 -13.45
C ASP A 121 28.84 -0.70 -13.47
N GLU A 122 28.49 -1.49 -12.47
CA GLU A 122 28.94 -2.89 -12.35
C GLU A 122 27.96 -3.84 -13.03
N PHE A 123 26.65 -3.58 -12.92
CA PHE A 123 25.56 -4.42 -13.41
C PHE A 123 24.62 -3.61 -14.32
N PRO A 124 25.02 -3.28 -15.55
CA PRO A 124 24.20 -2.46 -16.46
C PRO A 124 22.87 -3.13 -16.83
N GLU A 125 22.75 -4.46 -16.69
CA GLU A 125 21.50 -5.21 -16.86
C GLU A 125 20.45 -4.91 -15.79
N PHE A 126 20.82 -4.30 -14.66
CA PHE A 126 19.88 -3.88 -13.63
C PHE A 126 19.12 -2.61 -13.98
N LYS A 127 19.51 -1.95 -15.07
CA LYS A 127 18.78 -0.79 -15.56
C LYS A 127 17.41 -1.20 -16.08
N ILE A 128 16.39 -0.54 -15.54
CA ILE A 128 14.99 -0.82 -15.84
C ILE A 128 14.37 0.39 -16.53
N GLU A 129 13.73 0.16 -17.67
CA GLU A 129 12.91 1.18 -18.30
C GLU A 129 11.54 1.24 -17.59
N GLU A 130 11.15 2.42 -17.11
CA GLU A 130 9.88 2.63 -16.37
C GLU A 130 8.68 2.05 -17.11
N LYS A 131 8.61 2.30 -18.43
CA LYS A 131 7.51 1.81 -19.26
C LYS A 131 7.41 0.29 -19.23
N ASP A 132 8.52 -0.40 -19.34
CA ASP A 132 8.54 -1.87 -19.40
C ASP A 132 8.06 -2.46 -18.08
N ALA A 133 8.53 -1.94 -16.94
CA ALA A 133 8.11 -2.39 -15.61
C ALA A 133 6.60 -2.18 -15.39
N VAL A 134 6.10 -0.99 -15.74
CA VAL A 134 4.68 -0.66 -15.60
C VAL A 134 3.80 -1.57 -16.47
N GLU A 135 4.18 -1.74 -17.76
CA GLU A 135 3.42 -2.61 -18.68
C GLU A 135 3.42 -4.08 -18.23
N ASP A 136 4.53 -4.57 -17.71
CA ASP A 136 4.63 -5.95 -17.24
C ASP A 136 3.79 -6.19 -15.98
N ILE A 137 3.78 -5.26 -15.01
CA ILE A 137 2.92 -5.37 -13.84
C ILE A 137 1.43 -5.31 -14.22
N VAL A 138 1.06 -4.41 -15.13
CA VAL A 138 -0.33 -4.33 -15.64
C VAL A 138 -0.73 -5.62 -16.35
N ARG A 139 0.17 -6.19 -17.14
CA ARG A 139 -0.06 -7.48 -17.83
C ARG A 139 -0.19 -8.62 -16.83
N TYR A 140 0.69 -8.69 -15.81
CA TYR A 140 0.63 -9.68 -14.75
C TYR A 140 -0.71 -9.62 -14.00
N ALA A 141 -1.19 -8.42 -13.72
CA ALA A 141 -2.50 -8.21 -13.09
C ALA A 141 -3.70 -8.43 -14.04
N ASN A 142 -3.48 -8.87 -15.28
CA ASN A 142 -4.50 -8.98 -16.34
C ASN A 142 -5.36 -7.70 -16.50
N GLY A 143 -4.79 -6.54 -16.26
CA GLY A 143 -5.49 -5.24 -16.30
C GLY A 143 -6.36 -4.94 -15.07
N PHE A 144 -6.49 -5.85 -14.11
CA PHE A 144 -7.20 -5.63 -12.85
C PHE A 144 -6.34 -4.87 -11.83
N CYS A 145 -5.93 -3.67 -12.18
CA CYS A 145 -5.07 -2.84 -11.35
C CYS A 145 -5.33 -1.35 -11.61
N ASN A 146 -4.88 -0.51 -10.69
CA ASN A 146 -4.86 0.92 -10.90
C ASN A 146 -3.53 1.31 -11.56
N TYR A 147 -3.59 1.63 -12.86
CA TYR A 147 -2.42 2.01 -13.66
C TYR A 147 -1.66 3.22 -13.06
N ASP A 148 -2.37 4.22 -12.56
CA ASP A 148 -1.74 5.42 -12.02
C ASP A 148 -0.96 5.12 -10.72
N LEU A 149 -1.42 4.17 -9.90
CA LEU A 149 -0.67 3.73 -8.72
C LEU A 149 0.60 2.96 -9.10
N ILE A 150 0.54 2.09 -10.12
CA ILE A 150 1.73 1.37 -10.61
C ILE A 150 2.74 2.36 -11.18
N LYS A 151 2.28 3.32 -11.97
CA LYS A 151 3.13 4.36 -12.52
C LYS A 151 3.75 5.23 -11.43
N MET A 152 2.99 5.62 -10.42
CA MET A 152 3.49 6.36 -9.26
C MET A 152 4.56 5.57 -8.52
N TRP A 153 4.37 4.25 -8.31
CA TRP A 153 5.38 3.38 -7.73
C TRP A 153 6.67 3.40 -8.57
N ALA A 154 6.58 3.20 -9.88
CA ALA A 154 7.75 3.19 -10.75
C ALA A 154 8.54 4.52 -10.70
N GLN A 155 7.82 5.65 -10.55
CA GLN A 155 8.42 6.99 -10.56
C GLN A 155 8.90 7.48 -9.19
N ARG A 156 8.32 6.99 -8.08
CA ARG A 156 8.53 7.57 -6.75
C ARG A 156 9.08 6.59 -5.72
N SER A 157 9.11 5.29 -6.02
CA SER A 157 9.54 4.30 -5.04
C SER A 157 11.01 4.45 -4.65
N GLY A 158 11.88 4.86 -5.54
CA GLY A 158 13.29 5.10 -5.24
C GLY A 158 13.47 6.20 -4.18
N GLU A 159 12.77 7.33 -4.36
CA GLU A 159 12.77 8.42 -3.37
C GLU A 159 12.25 7.95 -2.00
N ALA A 160 11.20 7.13 -2.00
CA ALA A 160 10.65 6.59 -0.76
C ALA A 160 11.63 5.63 -0.06
N VAL A 161 12.29 4.76 -0.80
CA VAL A 161 13.30 3.85 -0.24
C VAL A 161 14.54 4.60 0.24
N ASP A 162 14.98 5.62 -0.48
CA ASP A 162 16.08 6.48 -0.02
C ASP A 162 15.76 7.14 1.33
N TRP A 163 14.52 7.63 1.50
CA TRP A 163 14.08 8.18 2.78
C TRP A 163 14.01 7.13 3.90
N VAL A 164 13.57 5.90 3.60
CA VAL A 164 13.62 4.79 4.57
C VAL A 164 15.07 4.46 4.93
N THR A 165 15.94 4.38 3.94
CA THR A 165 17.39 4.15 4.12
C THR A 165 18.00 5.18 5.05
N ASP A 166 17.80 6.47 4.77
CA ASP A 166 18.30 7.56 5.61
C ASP A 166 17.76 7.45 7.05
N THR A 167 16.50 7.00 7.23
CA THR A 167 15.87 6.84 8.55
C THR A 167 16.50 5.70 9.36
N ILE A 168 16.68 4.52 8.76
CA ILE A 168 17.18 3.36 9.50
C ILE A 168 18.69 3.44 9.75
N GLU A 169 19.46 3.96 8.77
CA GLU A 169 20.91 4.10 8.88
C GLU A 169 21.32 5.18 9.89
N ALA A 170 20.50 6.21 10.10
CA ALA A 170 20.73 7.20 11.15
C ALA A 170 20.80 6.59 12.55
N THR A 171 20.25 5.41 12.77
CA THR A 171 20.31 4.70 14.05
C THR A 171 21.64 3.94 14.27
N GLY A 172 22.38 3.69 13.19
CA GLY A 172 23.57 2.83 13.19
C GLY A 172 23.28 1.33 13.39
N LYS A 173 22.02 0.94 13.59
CA LYS A 173 21.61 -0.44 13.86
C LYS A 173 21.31 -1.24 12.61
N LEU A 174 20.82 -0.57 11.57
CA LEU A 174 20.46 -1.18 10.29
C LEU A 174 21.18 -0.47 9.14
N VAL A 175 21.37 -1.21 8.06
CA VAL A 175 21.84 -0.72 6.77
C VAL A 175 20.92 -1.25 5.68
N MET A 176 20.66 -0.45 4.65
CA MET A 176 19.88 -0.91 3.50
C MET A 176 20.82 -1.55 2.49
N GLU A 177 20.53 -2.79 2.10
CA GLU A 177 21.23 -3.46 1.02
C GLU A 177 20.36 -3.49 -0.24
N PHE A 178 21.00 -3.33 -1.40
CA PHE A 178 20.38 -3.55 -2.69
C PHE A 178 20.67 -4.98 -3.13
N GLU A 179 19.65 -5.81 -3.15
CA GLU A 179 19.75 -7.22 -3.52
C GLU A 179 19.69 -7.43 -5.04
N GLY A 180 19.39 -6.38 -5.78
CA GLY A 180 19.17 -6.45 -7.22
C GLY A 180 17.79 -7.09 -7.50
N GLY A 181 17.64 -8.30 -7.18
CA GLY A 181 16.51 -9.10 -7.57
C GLY A 181 16.82 -9.82 -8.87
N ILE A 182 17.04 -11.09 -8.74
CA ILE A 182 17.29 -11.92 -9.88
C ILE A 182 15.96 -12.54 -10.21
N GLY A 183 15.47 -12.18 -11.35
CA GLY A 183 14.33 -12.81 -11.87
C GLY A 183 14.45 -14.29 -11.99
N ASN A 184 13.32 -14.89 -12.19
CA ASN A 184 13.19 -16.30 -12.37
C ASN A 184 14.30 -16.83 -13.29
N GLN A 185 15.32 -17.41 -12.68
CA GLN A 185 16.50 -17.94 -13.38
C GLN A 185 16.15 -19.16 -14.23
N ASP A 186 14.97 -19.75 -14.02
CA ASP A 186 14.58 -21.01 -14.65
C ASP A 186 14.03 -20.84 -16.05
N GLY A 187 13.93 -19.61 -16.56
CA GLY A 187 13.51 -19.32 -17.95
C GLY A 187 12.07 -19.70 -18.29
N GLU A 188 11.30 -20.19 -17.33
CA GLU A 188 9.93 -20.65 -17.52
C GLU A 188 8.87 -19.58 -17.26
N SER A 189 9.22 -18.49 -16.57
CA SER A 189 8.28 -17.39 -16.33
C SER A 189 8.14 -16.49 -17.56
N ARG A 190 6.93 -16.16 -17.90
CA ARG A 190 6.62 -15.19 -18.95
C ARG A 190 6.85 -13.75 -18.50
N ASP A 191 7.01 -13.56 -17.20
CA ASP A 191 7.16 -12.25 -16.59
C ASP A 191 8.64 -11.96 -16.40
N ARG A 192 9.04 -10.74 -16.76
CA ARG A 192 10.38 -10.29 -16.51
C ARG A 192 10.54 -10.07 -15.01
N ALA A 193 11.68 -10.41 -14.51
CA ALA A 193 12.07 -9.98 -13.20
C ALA A 193 12.96 -8.75 -13.32
N TYR A 194 12.73 -7.85 -12.42
CA TYR A 194 13.42 -6.57 -12.37
C TYR A 194 14.27 -6.49 -11.12
N ALA A 195 15.47 -5.93 -11.27
CA ALA A 195 16.37 -5.69 -10.16
C ALA A 195 15.88 -4.51 -9.31
N THR A 196 14.92 -4.76 -8.43
CA THR A 196 14.27 -3.73 -7.59
C THR A 196 14.39 -4.02 -6.09
N GLY A 197 14.95 -5.18 -5.71
CA GLY A 197 14.99 -5.64 -4.33
C GLY A 197 15.89 -4.81 -3.43
N HIS A 198 15.36 -4.40 -2.28
CA HIS A 198 16.09 -3.76 -1.21
C HIS A 198 15.71 -4.44 0.10
N SER A 199 16.68 -4.66 0.97
CA SER A 199 16.47 -5.34 2.24
C SER A 199 17.24 -4.65 3.36
N PRO A 200 16.58 -4.29 4.48
CA PRO A 200 17.27 -3.79 5.65
C PRO A 200 18.00 -4.92 6.36
N GLN A 201 19.30 -4.76 6.59
CA GLN A 201 20.17 -5.72 7.25
C GLN A 201 20.66 -5.19 8.60
N LYS A 202 20.86 -6.07 9.58
CA LYS A 202 21.42 -5.72 10.87
C LYS A 202 22.92 -5.46 10.75
N THR A 203 23.38 -4.38 11.38
CA THR A 203 24.81 -4.13 11.60
C THR A 203 25.33 -4.86 12.83
N ASP A 204 26.64 -4.88 13.05
CA ASP A 204 27.25 -5.41 14.29
C ASP A 204 26.82 -4.64 15.55
N ALA A 205 26.31 -3.44 15.41
CA ALA A 205 25.81 -2.61 16.52
C ALA A 205 24.36 -2.91 16.90
N ALA A 206 23.62 -3.69 16.08
CA ALA A 206 22.22 -4.03 16.34
C ALA A 206 22.09 -5.08 17.46
N GLY A 207 21.15 -4.86 18.36
CA GLY A 207 20.71 -5.85 19.33
C GLY A 207 19.76 -6.90 18.74
N GLU A 208 19.37 -7.86 19.59
CA GLU A 208 18.44 -8.92 19.19
C GLU A 208 17.08 -8.34 18.78
N ASP A 209 16.59 -7.34 19.51
CA ASP A 209 15.28 -6.71 19.31
C ASP A 209 15.25 -5.63 18.22
N ASP A 210 16.39 -5.26 17.66
CA ASP A 210 16.50 -4.23 16.62
C ASP A 210 16.11 -4.79 15.23
N SER A 211 14.84 -5.15 15.06
CA SER A 211 14.28 -5.48 13.75
C SER A 211 13.95 -4.21 12.94
N TYR A 212 13.82 -4.35 11.64
CA TYR A 212 13.36 -3.25 10.77
C TYR A 212 12.06 -2.61 11.28
N THR A 213 11.10 -3.45 11.67
CA THR A 213 9.82 -2.98 12.23
C THR A 213 10.03 -2.19 13.52
N ALA A 214 10.84 -2.70 14.45
CA ALA A 214 11.09 -2.03 15.72
C ALA A 214 11.77 -0.67 15.53
N VAL A 215 12.78 -0.62 14.67
CA VAL A 215 13.51 0.62 14.36
C VAL A 215 12.61 1.66 13.73
N MET A 216 11.80 1.28 12.75
CA MET A 216 10.88 2.21 12.08
C MET A 216 9.74 2.69 12.98
N ARG A 217 9.17 1.81 13.82
CA ARG A 217 8.15 2.20 14.81
C ARG A 217 8.72 3.15 15.84
N GLN A 218 9.92 2.86 16.34
CA GLN A 218 10.58 3.74 17.30
C GLN A 218 10.85 5.12 16.68
N ALA A 219 11.30 5.17 15.43
CA ALA A 219 11.48 6.46 14.73
C ALA A 219 10.17 7.26 14.63
N ALA A 220 9.03 6.60 14.41
CA ALA A 220 7.74 7.27 14.39
C ALA A 220 7.33 7.81 15.78
N ILE A 221 7.54 7.01 16.83
CA ILE A 221 7.27 7.40 18.21
C ILE A 221 8.17 8.57 18.63
N ASP A 222 9.46 8.52 18.31
CA ASP A 222 10.42 9.58 18.60
C ASP A 222 10.10 10.88 17.85
N ALA A 223 9.46 10.80 16.69
CA ALA A 223 8.94 11.94 15.95
C ALA A 223 7.64 12.52 16.52
N GLY A 224 7.08 11.93 17.59
CA GLY A 224 5.90 12.42 18.30
C GLY A 224 4.58 11.78 17.86
N VAL A 225 4.60 10.65 17.18
CA VAL A 225 3.40 9.87 16.87
C VAL A 225 2.83 9.27 18.15
N GLU A 226 1.55 9.53 18.41
CA GLU A 226 0.80 8.83 19.47
C GLU A 226 0.25 7.52 18.92
N VAL A 227 0.42 6.41 19.66
CA VAL A 227 -0.10 5.10 19.27
C VAL A 227 -1.05 4.58 20.33
N ARG A 228 -2.20 4.08 19.90
CA ARG A 228 -3.19 3.35 20.70
C ARG A 228 -3.30 1.92 20.16
N TRP A 229 -2.88 0.99 21.03
CA TRP A 229 -2.90 -0.45 20.79
C TRP A 229 -4.22 -1.08 21.25
#